data_9f327e75282291e92f2b219974bb9d20
#
_entry.id   9f327e75282291e92f2b219974bb9d20
#
_cell.length_a   1.000
_cell.length_b   1.000
_cell.length_c   1.000
_cell.angle_alpha   90.00
_cell.angle_beta   90.00
_cell.angle_gamma   90.00
#
_symmetry.space_group_name_H-M   'P 1'
#
loop_
_entity.id
_entity.type
_entity.pdbx_description
1 polymer ?
#
loop_
_entity_poly.entity_id
_entity_poly.type
_entity_poly.pdbx_seq_one_letter_code
_entity_poly.pdbx_strand_id
1 'polypeptide(L)'
;MAKQLMFNEDARKKLLSGVEQIAKAVKVTLGPCGRMVMLDKKYGAPTITKDGVSVAKDIELADPYENMGAQFVREVASKTNDDAGDGTTTSTVLAYALVREGFKSVAAGMTPIEIKRGMDKAVAVAVDEIKKNSKPVKDAADIKNIASISANNDPEIGALIADAIEKVGKDGVITVEESKNMDTTVDTVEGMQFDRGYISSYFVTDRERMVAEYSDTAVLIYDKKISSMKDLLPILEKVANAGKSLVIICEDVDGEALTTLVLNTIRGTIKVCAVKAPGFGDRRKDMLQDIAILTGATVVSEEVGLKLESCGEEVLGQAKTIKIDKDNTTIVGGAGEKKAISDRVAEIKMQIEKSTSSYDKEQLQKRLAKLAGGVAVINVGATTETEMKEKKFRVEDTIAATRAALEEGVVAGGGIALIEAAKALEAIPAELSEDEKVGFKIVRRALEEPIRQIADNAGIDGAVIAERAKTEKKGVGYNAYTGEWVNMIEAGIIDPAKVATSALKNAASIAGTLLTTECAITDIPEPKAAAPAASPDMGGMY
;
A
#
# COMPACT_ATOMS: atom_id res chain seq x y z
N MET A 1 -12.62 -28.79 13.24
CA MET A 1 -12.64 -29.37 11.89
C MET A 1 -11.49 -30.34 11.73
N ALA A 2 -11.66 -31.45 10.99
CA ALA A 2 -10.58 -32.37 10.68
C ALA A 2 -9.63 -31.73 9.66
N LYS A 3 -8.33 -32.04 9.77
CA LYS A 3 -7.28 -31.51 8.89
C LYS A 3 -6.84 -32.60 7.91
N GLN A 4 -6.45 -32.18 6.71
CA GLN A 4 -5.74 -32.99 5.75
C GLN A 4 -4.31 -32.49 5.60
N LEU A 5 -3.38 -33.41 5.41
CA LEU A 5 -1.94 -33.12 5.36
C LEU A 5 -1.39 -33.59 4.03
N MET A 6 -0.46 -32.81 3.47
CA MET A 6 0.29 -33.17 2.28
C MET A 6 1.78 -32.90 2.54
N PHE A 7 2.65 -33.77 2.08
CA PHE A 7 4.07 -33.76 2.42
C PHE A 7 4.94 -33.73 1.17
N ASN A 8 6.19 -33.36 1.37
CA ASN A 8 7.28 -33.49 0.41
C ASN A 8 6.99 -32.83 -0.96
N GLU A 9 7.31 -33.55 -2.02
CA GLU A 9 7.20 -33.08 -3.39
C GLU A 9 5.75 -32.78 -3.82
N ASP A 10 4.79 -33.54 -3.32
CA ASP A 10 3.37 -33.32 -3.65
C ASP A 10 2.86 -31.98 -3.10
N ALA A 11 3.24 -31.66 -1.85
CA ALA A 11 2.94 -30.36 -1.27
C ALA A 11 3.58 -29.21 -2.07
N ARG A 12 4.87 -29.35 -2.42
CA ARG A 12 5.59 -28.34 -3.22
C ARG A 12 4.99 -28.15 -4.61
N LYS A 13 4.58 -29.23 -5.29
CA LYS A 13 3.91 -29.15 -6.60
C LYS A 13 2.59 -28.37 -6.52
N LYS A 14 1.78 -28.63 -5.50
CA LYS A 14 0.50 -27.92 -5.29
C LYS A 14 0.70 -26.45 -4.96
N LEU A 15 1.62 -26.15 -4.04
CA LEU A 15 1.98 -24.77 -3.71
C LEU A 15 2.49 -24.00 -4.95
N LEU A 16 3.39 -24.62 -5.74
CA LEU A 16 3.90 -24.00 -6.98
C LEU A 16 2.79 -23.77 -8.01
N SER A 17 1.85 -24.71 -8.15
CA SER A 17 0.69 -24.53 -9.05
C SER A 17 -0.13 -23.31 -8.67
N GLY A 18 -0.39 -23.09 -7.38
CA GLY A 18 -1.09 -21.91 -6.90
C GLY A 18 -0.32 -20.61 -7.15
N VAL A 19 0.98 -20.59 -6.86
CA VAL A 19 1.86 -19.45 -7.18
C VAL A 19 1.84 -19.12 -8.67
N GLU A 20 1.91 -20.15 -9.53
CA GLU A 20 1.91 -20.00 -10.98
C GLU A 20 0.60 -19.42 -11.51
N GLN A 21 -0.54 -19.89 -11.01
CA GLN A 21 -1.86 -19.42 -11.45
C GLN A 21 -2.04 -17.93 -11.19
N ILE A 22 -1.72 -17.44 -9.98
CA ILE A 22 -1.76 -16.01 -9.69
C ILE A 22 -0.72 -15.24 -10.52
N ALA A 23 0.52 -15.73 -10.58
CA ALA A 23 1.56 -15.04 -11.32
C ALA A 23 1.19 -14.89 -12.80
N LYS A 24 0.55 -15.89 -13.43
CA LYS A 24 0.05 -15.81 -14.81
C LYS A 24 -1.01 -14.73 -14.99
N ALA A 25 -1.91 -14.55 -14.03
CA ALA A 25 -2.94 -13.51 -14.09
C ALA A 25 -2.35 -12.10 -13.88
N VAL A 26 -1.39 -11.96 -12.96
CA VAL A 26 -0.80 -10.67 -12.61
C VAL A 26 0.22 -10.19 -13.65
N LYS A 27 1.12 -11.07 -14.13
CA LYS A 27 2.24 -10.70 -15.01
C LYS A 27 1.84 -10.08 -16.35
N VAL A 28 0.61 -10.34 -16.84
CA VAL A 28 0.10 -9.77 -18.09
C VAL A 28 -0.08 -8.25 -18.02
N THR A 29 -0.11 -7.67 -16.82
CA THR A 29 -0.25 -6.23 -16.60
C THR A 29 1.07 -5.47 -16.66
N LEU A 30 2.23 -6.16 -16.65
CA LEU A 30 3.54 -5.57 -16.52
C LEU A 30 3.99 -4.79 -17.77
N GLY A 31 4.49 -3.58 -17.54
CA GLY A 31 5.11 -2.75 -18.56
C GLY A 31 4.13 -1.95 -19.44
N PRO A 32 4.65 -1.14 -20.37
CA PRO A 32 3.84 -0.20 -21.17
C PRO A 32 2.84 -0.92 -22.08
N CYS A 33 3.17 -2.12 -22.58
CA CYS A 33 2.29 -2.98 -23.39
C CYS A 33 1.49 -3.99 -22.54
N GLY A 34 1.52 -3.85 -21.21
CA GLY A 34 0.72 -4.66 -20.30
C GLY A 34 -0.78 -4.49 -20.54
N ARG A 35 -1.54 -5.57 -20.34
CA ARG A 35 -2.99 -5.63 -20.60
C ARG A 35 -3.77 -5.54 -19.29
N MET A 36 -5.01 -5.12 -19.40
CA MET A 36 -5.93 -5.05 -18.26
C MET A 36 -6.47 -6.44 -17.94
N VAL A 37 -6.76 -6.65 -16.65
CA VAL A 37 -7.44 -7.83 -16.13
C VAL A 37 -8.85 -7.41 -15.72
N MET A 38 -9.84 -8.24 -16.04
CA MET A 38 -11.24 -8.04 -15.65
C MET A 38 -11.54 -8.94 -14.45
N LEU A 39 -12.03 -8.32 -13.38
CA LEU A 39 -12.43 -8.98 -12.14
C LEU A 39 -13.94 -8.99 -12.04
N ASP A 40 -14.54 -10.17 -11.84
CA ASP A 40 -15.97 -10.32 -11.64
C ASP A 40 -16.39 -9.77 -10.26
N LYS A 41 -17.55 -9.16 -10.20
CA LYS A 41 -18.12 -8.68 -8.93
C LYS A 41 -19.50 -9.30 -8.75
N LYS A 42 -19.76 -9.83 -7.55
CA LYS A 42 -21.08 -10.41 -7.21
C LYS A 42 -22.23 -9.43 -7.42
N TYR A 43 -21.97 -8.14 -7.29
CA TYR A 43 -22.93 -7.06 -7.47
C TYR A 43 -22.25 -5.90 -8.20
N GLY A 44 -22.92 -5.35 -9.22
CA GLY A 44 -22.40 -4.22 -10.02
C GLY A 44 -21.65 -4.66 -11.28
N ALA A 45 -20.97 -3.70 -11.90
CA ALA A 45 -20.15 -3.96 -13.09
C ALA A 45 -18.80 -4.61 -12.71
N PRO A 46 -18.21 -5.43 -13.61
CA PRO A 46 -16.86 -5.95 -13.42
C PRO A 46 -15.84 -4.82 -13.26
N THR A 47 -14.85 -5.05 -12.42
CA THR A 47 -13.73 -4.12 -12.27
C THR A 47 -12.66 -4.43 -13.31
N ILE A 48 -12.15 -3.40 -13.99
CA ILE A 48 -11.06 -3.52 -14.96
C ILE A 48 -9.85 -2.81 -14.36
N THR A 49 -8.72 -3.52 -14.26
CA THR A 49 -7.52 -2.97 -13.61
C THR A 49 -6.24 -3.50 -14.25
N LYS A 50 -5.16 -2.70 -14.12
CA LYS A 50 -3.77 -3.11 -14.35
C LYS A 50 -3.00 -3.30 -13.04
N ASP A 51 -3.57 -2.92 -11.90
CA ASP A 51 -2.90 -3.03 -10.61
C ASP A 51 -2.74 -4.49 -10.20
N GLY A 52 -1.48 -4.89 -9.99
CA GLY A 52 -1.13 -6.26 -9.65
C GLY A 52 -1.64 -6.71 -8.28
N VAL A 53 -1.70 -5.81 -7.28
CA VAL A 53 -2.19 -6.18 -5.95
C VAL A 53 -3.70 -6.40 -5.96
N SER A 54 -4.46 -5.60 -6.68
CA SER A 54 -5.92 -5.79 -6.85
C SER A 54 -6.22 -7.12 -7.53
N VAL A 55 -5.49 -7.46 -8.60
CA VAL A 55 -5.63 -8.77 -9.27
C VAL A 55 -5.28 -9.91 -8.32
N ALA A 56 -4.16 -9.82 -7.59
CA ALA A 56 -3.72 -10.87 -6.68
C ALA A 56 -4.70 -11.09 -5.52
N LYS A 57 -5.30 -10.03 -4.97
CA LYS A 57 -6.24 -10.11 -3.85
C LYS A 57 -7.57 -10.75 -4.23
N ASP A 58 -8.03 -10.59 -5.47
CA ASP A 58 -9.32 -11.09 -5.92
C ASP A 58 -9.31 -12.60 -6.28
N ILE A 59 -8.13 -13.17 -6.52
CA ILE A 59 -8.00 -14.58 -6.92
C ILE A 59 -8.07 -15.49 -5.70
N GLU A 60 -9.05 -16.40 -5.68
CA GLU A 60 -9.18 -17.49 -4.73
C GLU A 60 -9.30 -18.81 -5.48
N LEU A 61 -8.46 -19.80 -5.15
CA LEU A 61 -8.41 -21.08 -5.84
C LEU A 61 -9.23 -22.13 -5.11
N ALA A 62 -9.90 -23.00 -5.89
CA ALA A 62 -10.77 -24.03 -5.33
C ALA A 62 -10.02 -25.13 -4.57
N ASP A 63 -8.79 -25.49 -5.00
CA ASP A 63 -7.94 -26.44 -4.28
C ASP A 63 -7.27 -25.72 -3.09
N PRO A 64 -7.47 -26.18 -1.85
CA PRO A 64 -6.97 -25.49 -0.67
C PRO A 64 -5.44 -25.44 -0.59
N TYR A 65 -4.74 -26.42 -1.14
CA TYR A 65 -3.27 -26.41 -1.18
C TYR A 65 -2.73 -25.44 -2.23
N GLU A 66 -3.35 -25.40 -3.42
CA GLU A 66 -3.01 -24.41 -4.43
C GLU A 66 -3.33 -23.00 -3.93
N ASN A 67 -4.46 -22.84 -3.22
CA ASN A 67 -4.84 -21.55 -2.63
C ASN A 67 -3.84 -21.08 -1.57
N MET A 68 -3.20 -21.97 -0.80
CA MET A 68 -2.09 -21.58 0.09
C MET A 68 -0.92 -20.98 -0.70
N GLY A 69 -0.51 -21.58 -1.81
CA GLY A 69 0.52 -21.03 -2.70
C GLY A 69 0.11 -19.65 -3.25
N ALA A 70 -1.15 -19.52 -3.65
CA ALA A 70 -1.73 -18.27 -4.09
C ALA A 70 -1.70 -17.17 -3.01
N GLN A 71 -2.01 -17.51 -1.76
CA GLN A 71 -1.96 -16.60 -0.62
C GLN A 71 -0.57 -16.01 -0.37
N PHE A 72 0.51 -16.79 -0.55
CA PHE A 72 1.87 -16.28 -0.43
C PHE A 72 2.20 -15.22 -1.49
N VAL A 73 1.76 -15.40 -2.73
CA VAL A 73 1.94 -14.37 -3.78
C VAL A 73 1.12 -13.11 -3.47
N ARG A 74 -0.09 -13.29 -2.96
CA ARG A 74 -0.93 -12.18 -2.49
C ARG A 74 -0.24 -11.38 -1.39
N GLU A 75 0.41 -12.05 -0.46
CA GLU A 75 1.18 -11.42 0.61
C GLU A 75 2.36 -10.63 0.06
N VAL A 76 3.14 -11.18 -0.91
CA VAL A 76 4.22 -10.47 -1.60
C VAL A 76 3.72 -9.18 -2.22
N ALA A 77 2.63 -9.25 -3.01
CA ALA A 77 2.08 -8.08 -3.68
C ALA A 77 1.59 -7.03 -2.66
N SER A 78 0.86 -7.46 -1.62
CA SER A 78 0.35 -6.56 -0.58
C SER A 78 1.48 -5.90 0.20
N LYS A 79 2.50 -6.67 0.61
CA LYS A 79 3.66 -6.14 1.36
C LYS A 79 4.46 -5.15 0.51
N THR A 80 4.63 -5.42 -0.77
CA THR A 80 5.32 -4.50 -1.69
C THR A 80 4.54 -3.20 -1.87
N ASN A 81 3.23 -3.29 -1.98
CA ASN A 81 2.35 -2.12 -2.00
C ASN A 81 2.48 -1.29 -0.71
N ASP A 82 2.47 -1.93 0.44
CA ASP A 82 2.62 -1.27 1.75
C ASP A 82 3.97 -0.55 1.89
N ASP A 83 5.07 -1.18 1.42
CA ASP A 83 6.43 -0.65 1.58
C ASP A 83 6.77 0.46 0.59
N ALA A 84 6.26 0.39 -0.65
CA ALA A 84 6.68 1.26 -1.75
C ALA A 84 5.54 1.85 -2.59
N GLY A 85 4.31 1.38 -2.40
CA GLY A 85 3.11 1.84 -3.11
C GLY A 85 3.05 1.47 -4.60
N ASP A 86 4.06 0.75 -5.10
CA ASP A 86 4.19 0.31 -6.49
C ASP A 86 5.06 -0.96 -6.54
N GLY A 87 5.22 -1.54 -7.75
CA GLY A 87 6.08 -2.73 -7.98
C GLY A 87 5.42 -4.06 -7.61
N THR A 88 4.12 -4.09 -7.39
CA THR A 88 3.34 -5.28 -7.00
C THR A 88 3.41 -6.39 -8.05
N THR A 89 3.33 -6.02 -9.34
CA THR A 89 3.49 -6.95 -10.45
C THR A 89 4.92 -7.46 -10.57
N THR A 90 5.92 -6.57 -10.42
CA THR A 90 7.35 -6.94 -10.46
C THR A 90 7.69 -7.91 -9.33
N SER A 91 7.21 -7.66 -8.11
CA SER A 91 7.43 -8.54 -6.96
C SER A 91 6.80 -9.92 -7.15
N THR A 92 5.61 -9.98 -7.76
CA THR A 92 4.92 -11.23 -8.12
C THR A 92 5.71 -12.04 -9.14
N VAL A 93 6.23 -11.39 -10.20
CA VAL A 93 7.06 -12.04 -11.22
C VAL A 93 8.36 -12.58 -10.62
N LEU A 94 9.03 -11.80 -9.77
CA LEU A 94 10.24 -12.22 -9.06
C LEU A 94 9.95 -13.38 -8.11
N ALA A 95 8.89 -13.34 -7.33
CA ALA A 95 8.51 -14.40 -6.39
C ALA A 95 8.26 -15.72 -7.14
N TYR A 96 7.50 -15.70 -8.22
CA TYR A 96 7.27 -16.88 -9.05
C TYR A 96 8.57 -17.45 -9.60
N ALA A 97 9.45 -16.61 -10.14
CA ALA A 97 10.73 -17.04 -10.67
C ALA A 97 11.60 -17.69 -9.60
N LEU A 98 11.74 -17.06 -8.43
CA LEU A 98 12.51 -17.57 -7.30
C LEU A 98 11.97 -18.91 -6.78
N VAL A 99 10.66 -19.04 -6.61
CA VAL A 99 10.02 -20.29 -6.16
C VAL A 99 10.21 -21.40 -7.20
N ARG A 100 9.97 -21.10 -8.47
CA ARG A 100 10.10 -22.06 -9.57
C ARG A 100 11.53 -22.62 -9.68
N GLU A 101 12.53 -21.76 -9.71
CA GLU A 101 13.93 -22.19 -9.81
C GLU A 101 14.42 -22.84 -8.51
N GLY A 102 13.97 -22.35 -7.36
CA GLY A 102 14.28 -22.92 -6.06
C GLY A 102 13.73 -24.35 -5.90
N PHE A 103 12.46 -24.59 -6.22
CA PHE A 103 11.87 -25.93 -6.13
C PHE A 103 12.52 -26.94 -7.10
N LYS A 104 12.98 -26.51 -8.28
CA LYS A 104 13.78 -27.37 -9.16
C LYS A 104 15.07 -27.83 -8.48
N SER A 105 15.75 -26.93 -7.77
CA SER A 105 17.01 -27.24 -7.07
C SER A 105 16.76 -28.14 -5.86
N VAL A 106 15.67 -27.92 -5.10
CA VAL A 106 15.27 -28.81 -3.99
C VAL A 106 14.91 -30.22 -4.51
N ALA A 107 14.16 -30.31 -5.62
CA ALA A 107 13.84 -31.59 -6.26
C ALA A 107 15.08 -32.32 -6.76
N ALA A 108 16.16 -31.60 -7.11
CA ALA A 108 17.48 -32.18 -7.45
C ALA A 108 18.29 -32.64 -6.22
N GLY A 109 17.75 -32.54 -5.01
CA GLY A 109 18.35 -33.02 -3.77
C GLY A 109 19.20 -32.02 -3.00
N MET A 110 19.14 -30.74 -3.36
CA MET A 110 19.85 -29.68 -2.65
C MET A 110 19.14 -29.28 -1.36
N THR A 111 19.88 -28.79 -0.38
CA THR A 111 19.40 -28.44 0.96
C THR A 111 18.64 -27.12 0.95
N PRO A 112 17.32 -27.10 1.19
CA PRO A 112 16.50 -25.86 1.10
C PRO A 112 17.01 -24.71 1.96
N ILE A 113 17.51 -25.01 3.18
CA ILE A 113 18.01 -24.01 4.12
C ILE A 113 19.28 -23.35 3.60
N GLU A 114 20.19 -24.11 2.98
CA GLU A 114 21.43 -23.58 2.39
C GLU A 114 21.12 -22.74 1.14
N ILE A 115 20.22 -23.21 0.28
CA ILE A 115 19.73 -22.43 -0.86
C ILE A 115 19.18 -21.08 -0.38
N LYS A 116 18.29 -21.09 0.66
CA LYS A 116 17.73 -19.86 1.23
C LYS A 116 18.82 -18.92 1.73
N ARG A 117 19.82 -19.42 2.46
CA ARG A 117 20.95 -18.60 2.94
C ARG A 117 21.72 -17.97 1.77
N GLY A 118 21.95 -18.73 0.70
CA GLY A 118 22.57 -18.22 -0.51
C GLY A 118 21.71 -17.13 -1.19
N MET A 119 20.39 -17.35 -1.27
CA MET A 119 19.47 -16.35 -1.81
C MET A 119 19.48 -15.04 -0.97
N ASP A 120 19.45 -15.15 0.37
CA ASP A 120 19.45 -13.99 1.26
C ASP A 120 20.72 -13.13 1.06
N LYS A 121 21.89 -13.79 0.95
CA LYS A 121 23.18 -13.13 0.65
C LYS A 121 23.18 -12.47 -0.74
N ALA A 122 22.67 -13.16 -1.76
CA ALA A 122 22.59 -12.65 -3.12
C ALA A 122 21.66 -11.42 -3.21
N VAL A 123 20.52 -11.45 -2.53
CA VAL A 123 19.57 -10.32 -2.46
C VAL A 123 20.23 -9.12 -1.80
N ALA A 124 21.01 -9.29 -0.73
CA ALA A 124 21.73 -8.18 -0.11
C ALA A 124 22.69 -7.50 -1.10
N VAL A 125 23.47 -8.29 -1.85
CA VAL A 125 24.38 -7.76 -2.90
C VAL A 125 23.62 -7.04 -4.00
N ALA A 126 22.51 -7.62 -4.48
CA ALA A 126 21.69 -7.00 -5.53
C ALA A 126 21.05 -5.69 -5.09
N VAL A 127 20.53 -5.64 -3.86
CA VAL A 127 19.95 -4.42 -3.26
C VAL A 127 20.99 -3.32 -3.12
N ASP A 128 22.20 -3.66 -2.66
CA ASP A 128 23.29 -2.70 -2.53
C ASP A 128 23.71 -2.15 -3.90
N GLU A 129 23.74 -2.97 -4.94
CA GLU A 129 24.05 -2.51 -6.30
C GLU A 129 22.96 -1.61 -6.87
N ILE A 130 21.66 -1.93 -6.66
CA ILE A 130 20.55 -1.04 -7.05
C ILE A 130 20.68 0.32 -6.37
N LYS A 131 20.96 0.33 -5.05
CA LYS A 131 21.13 1.58 -4.29
C LYS A 131 22.34 2.40 -4.75
N LYS A 132 23.46 1.77 -5.07
CA LYS A 132 24.64 2.46 -5.63
C LYS A 132 24.37 3.12 -6.97
N ASN A 133 23.50 2.54 -7.78
CA ASN A 133 23.13 3.03 -9.10
C ASN A 133 22.02 4.08 -9.05
N SER A 134 21.41 4.32 -7.88
CA SER A 134 20.35 5.28 -7.68
C SER A 134 20.85 6.72 -7.86
N LYS A 135 20.04 7.53 -8.56
CA LYS A 135 20.24 8.98 -8.72
C LYS A 135 19.20 9.74 -7.91
N PRO A 136 19.61 10.70 -7.07
CA PRO A 136 18.65 11.49 -6.30
C PRO A 136 17.79 12.36 -7.22
N VAL A 137 16.53 12.54 -6.88
CA VAL A 137 15.59 13.45 -7.55
C VAL A 137 15.90 14.88 -7.14
N LYS A 138 16.21 15.75 -8.10
CA LYS A 138 16.74 17.09 -7.84
C LYS A 138 15.69 18.18 -7.94
N ASP A 139 14.89 18.20 -8.98
CA ASP A 139 14.04 19.33 -9.33
C ASP A 139 12.59 18.92 -9.70
N ALA A 140 11.74 19.91 -9.93
CA ALA A 140 10.35 19.72 -10.30
C ALA A 140 10.18 19.00 -11.65
N ALA A 141 11.16 19.14 -12.57
CA ALA A 141 11.11 18.47 -13.86
C ALA A 141 11.33 16.97 -13.71
N ASP A 142 12.26 16.55 -12.82
CA ASP A 142 12.46 15.16 -12.44
C ASP A 142 11.16 14.58 -11.83
N ILE A 143 10.52 15.30 -10.89
CA ILE A 143 9.27 14.89 -10.26
C ILE A 143 8.18 14.68 -11.31
N LYS A 144 8.01 15.63 -12.23
CA LYS A 144 7.03 15.55 -13.32
C LYS A 144 7.28 14.33 -14.22
N ASN A 145 8.54 14.07 -14.56
CA ASN A 145 8.91 12.93 -15.40
C ASN A 145 8.60 11.61 -14.69
N ILE A 146 8.99 11.47 -13.41
CA ILE A 146 8.69 10.29 -12.60
C ILE A 146 7.18 10.05 -12.55
N ALA A 147 6.42 11.08 -12.20
CA ALA A 147 4.98 10.99 -12.09
C ALA A 147 4.32 10.65 -13.43
N SER A 148 4.78 11.25 -14.55
CA SER A 148 4.23 10.93 -15.88
C SER A 148 4.42 9.46 -16.22
N ILE A 149 5.60 8.90 -15.95
CA ILE A 149 5.92 7.50 -16.26
C ILE A 149 5.13 6.55 -15.40
N SER A 150 5.10 6.77 -14.09
CA SER A 150 4.28 5.98 -13.16
C SER A 150 2.80 6.03 -13.51
N ALA A 151 2.33 7.14 -14.11
CA ALA A 151 0.97 7.29 -14.61
C ALA A 151 0.73 6.65 -15.99
N ASN A 152 1.52 5.67 -16.41
CA ASN A 152 1.47 5.04 -17.75
C ASN A 152 1.74 6.02 -18.90
N ASN A 153 2.74 6.88 -18.78
CA ASN A 153 3.11 7.95 -19.71
C ASN A 153 2.02 9.02 -19.91
N ASP A 154 1.25 9.30 -18.86
CA ASP A 154 0.26 10.38 -18.86
C ASP A 154 0.90 11.69 -18.35
N PRO A 155 1.21 12.66 -19.25
CA PRO A 155 1.87 13.90 -18.87
C PRO A 155 0.94 14.85 -18.10
N GLU A 156 -0.38 14.69 -18.20
CA GLU A 156 -1.35 15.51 -17.48
C GLU A 156 -1.37 15.14 -16.01
N ILE A 157 -1.47 13.84 -15.71
CA ILE A 157 -1.37 13.32 -14.34
C ILE A 157 -0.01 13.67 -13.74
N GLY A 158 1.09 13.52 -14.52
CA GLY A 158 2.42 13.90 -14.07
C GLY A 158 2.54 15.37 -13.69
N ALA A 159 1.95 16.26 -14.46
CA ALA A 159 1.94 17.69 -14.17
C ALA A 159 1.12 18.03 -12.90
N LEU A 160 -0.06 17.40 -12.73
CA LEU A 160 -0.92 17.59 -11.57
C LEU A 160 -0.23 17.14 -10.27
N ILE A 161 0.48 16.03 -10.29
CA ILE A 161 1.20 15.52 -9.11
C ILE A 161 2.41 16.41 -8.78
N ALA A 162 3.15 16.88 -9.80
CA ALA A 162 4.24 17.81 -9.59
C ALA A 162 3.75 19.12 -8.96
N ASP A 163 2.63 19.69 -9.45
CA ASP A 163 1.98 20.87 -8.89
C ASP A 163 1.51 20.63 -7.43
N ALA A 164 0.93 19.46 -7.15
CA ALA A 164 0.54 19.09 -5.80
C ALA A 164 1.74 19.04 -4.85
N ILE A 165 2.87 18.42 -5.26
CA ILE A 165 4.10 18.34 -4.46
C ILE A 165 4.72 19.73 -4.27
N GLU A 166 4.67 20.59 -5.27
CA GLU A 166 5.17 21.97 -5.17
C GLU A 166 4.38 22.78 -4.14
N LYS A 167 3.04 22.61 -4.11
CA LYS A 167 2.15 23.33 -3.19
C LYS A 167 2.32 22.91 -1.73
N VAL A 168 2.48 21.62 -1.46
CA VAL A 168 2.54 21.11 -0.07
C VAL A 168 3.93 20.72 0.39
N GLY A 169 4.91 20.74 -0.51
CA GLY A 169 6.29 20.32 -0.25
C GLY A 169 6.51 18.82 -0.38
N LYS A 170 7.77 18.37 -0.34
CA LYS A 170 8.17 16.97 -0.55
C LYS A 170 7.57 16.02 0.50
N ASP A 171 7.45 16.49 1.73
CA ASP A 171 6.89 15.74 2.86
C ASP A 171 5.39 16.04 3.08
N GLY A 172 4.80 16.83 2.20
CA GLY A 172 3.40 17.25 2.27
C GLY A 172 2.42 16.12 1.99
N VAL A 173 1.21 16.27 2.49
CA VAL A 173 0.15 15.26 2.32
C VAL A 173 -0.59 15.51 1.02
N ILE A 174 -0.73 14.47 0.20
CA ILE A 174 -1.53 14.49 -1.02
C ILE A 174 -2.58 13.37 -0.89
N THR A 175 -3.84 13.73 -1.10
CA THR A 175 -4.97 12.78 -1.12
C THR A 175 -5.67 12.83 -2.47
N VAL A 176 -6.38 11.77 -2.80
CA VAL A 176 -7.15 11.64 -4.04
C VAL A 176 -8.61 11.47 -3.68
N GLU A 177 -9.45 12.36 -4.19
CA GLU A 177 -10.92 12.31 -4.03
C GLU A 177 -11.61 12.17 -5.40
N GLU A 178 -12.82 11.67 -5.39
CA GLU A 178 -13.66 11.60 -6.57
C GLU A 178 -14.35 12.94 -6.83
N SER A 179 -14.18 13.47 -8.03
CA SER A 179 -14.85 14.71 -8.47
C SER A 179 -16.23 14.40 -9.04
N LYS A 180 -17.16 15.31 -8.86
CA LYS A 180 -18.45 15.30 -9.59
C LYS A 180 -18.32 15.90 -11.00
N ASN A 181 -17.19 16.54 -11.28
CA ASN A 181 -16.89 17.15 -12.58
C ASN A 181 -16.09 16.19 -13.45
N MET A 182 -16.04 16.44 -14.75
CA MET A 182 -15.28 15.63 -15.70
C MET A 182 -13.77 15.92 -15.62
N ASP A 183 -13.39 17.12 -15.17
CA ASP A 183 -12.00 17.57 -15.11
C ASP A 183 -11.32 17.12 -13.81
N THR A 184 -10.04 16.81 -13.90
CA THR A 184 -9.19 16.51 -12.74
C THR A 184 -8.49 17.80 -12.30
N THR A 185 -8.63 18.16 -11.03
CA THR A 185 -8.09 19.41 -10.45
C THR A 185 -7.26 19.14 -9.18
N VAL A 186 -6.40 20.09 -8.83
CA VAL A 186 -5.61 20.06 -7.59
C VAL A 186 -5.97 21.27 -6.73
N ASP A 187 -6.52 21.00 -5.58
CA ASP A 187 -6.85 22.01 -4.56
C ASP A 187 -5.96 21.83 -3.33
N THR A 188 -5.68 22.91 -2.62
CA THR A 188 -5.02 22.88 -1.32
C THR A 188 -6.00 23.28 -0.24
N VAL A 189 -6.14 22.44 0.77
CA VAL A 189 -7.08 22.65 1.88
C VAL A 189 -6.37 22.54 3.22
N GLU A 190 -6.97 23.15 4.26
CA GLU A 190 -6.52 22.96 5.63
C GLU A 190 -6.64 21.46 6.01
N GLY A 191 -5.58 20.89 6.54
CA GLY A 191 -5.55 19.48 6.88
C GLY A 191 -4.21 19.03 7.42
N MET A 192 -4.17 17.82 7.95
CA MET A 192 -2.93 17.20 8.43
C MET A 192 -3.00 15.68 8.40
N GLN A 193 -1.84 15.05 8.39
CA GLN A 193 -1.69 13.61 8.59
C GLN A 193 -0.84 13.31 9.82
N PHE A 194 -1.21 12.26 10.55
CA PHE A 194 -0.42 11.72 11.65
C PHE A 194 -0.35 10.20 11.60
N ASP A 195 0.72 9.67 12.15
CA ASP A 195 1.15 8.27 12.12
C ASP A 195 0.43 7.42 13.20
N ARG A 196 -0.87 7.29 13.08
CA ARG A 196 -1.73 6.36 13.82
C ARG A 196 -2.92 5.99 12.96
N GLY A 197 -3.20 4.70 12.85
CA GLY A 197 -4.34 4.17 12.13
C GLY A 197 -5.49 3.74 13.05
N TYR A 198 -6.47 3.07 12.46
CA TYR A 198 -7.63 2.57 13.21
C TYR A 198 -7.24 1.54 14.29
N ILE A 199 -7.94 1.58 15.42
CA ILE A 199 -7.73 0.63 16.53
C ILE A 199 -8.20 -0.79 16.15
N SER A 200 -9.19 -0.89 15.26
CA SER A 200 -9.74 -2.17 14.82
C SER A 200 -10.04 -2.16 13.31
N SER A 201 -9.66 -3.22 12.61
CA SER A 201 -9.96 -3.40 11.19
C SER A 201 -11.46 -3.53 10.88
N TYR A 202 -12.30 -3.74 11.88
CA TYR A 202 -13.76 -3.75 11.73
C TYR A 202 -14.36 -2.36 11.47
N PHE A 203 -13.60 -1.28 11.67
CA PHE A 203 -14.01 0.09 11.31
C PHE A 203 -13.80 0.41 9.82
N VAL A 204 -13.13 -0.47 9.07
CA VAL A 204 -12.85 -0.29 7.64
C VAL A 204 -14.14 -0.21 6.84
N THR A 205 -14.26 0.84 6.01
CA THR A 205 -15.37 1.05 5.08
C THR A 205 -15.07 0.48 3.70
N ASP A 206 -13.82 0.57 3.25
CA ASP A 206 -13.31 -0.04 2.02
C ASP A 206 -12.42 -1.25 2.35
N ARG A 207 -12.97 -2.43 2.25
CA ARG A 207 -12.27 -3.69 2.57
C ARG A 207 -11.21 -4.07 1.55
N GLU A 208 -11.31 -3.60 0.33
CA GLU A 208 -10.32 -3.91 -0.72
C GLU A 208 -9.00 -3.18 -0.42
N ARG A 209 -9.10 -1.94 0.05
CA ARG A 209 -7.96 -1.08 0.40
C ARG A 209 -7.60 -1.11 1.87
N MET A 210 -8.43 -1.73 2.71
CA MET A 210 -8.27 -1.69 4.17
C MET A 210 -8.23 -0.26 4.72
N VAL A 211 -9.13 0.61 4.23
CA VAL A 211 -9.23 2.02 4.61
C VAL A 211 -10.63 2.30 5.19
N ALA A 212 -10.68 3.11 6.23
CA ALA A 212 -11.89 3.73 6.74
C ALA A 212 -11.94 5.18 6.24
N GLU A 213 -12.93 5.52 5.41
CA GLU A 213 -13.12 6.85 4.84
C GLU A 213 -14.51 7.38 5.21
N TYR A 214 -14.54 8.58 5.78
CA TYR A 214 -15.74 9.23 6.27
C TYR A 214 -15.80 10.68 5.78
N SER A 215 -16.96 11.06 5.25
CA SER A 215 -17.25 12.45 4.81
C SER A 215 -18.15 13.16 5.83
N ASP A 216 -18.03 14.47 5.92
CA ASP A 216 -18.76 15.34 6.85
C ASP A 216 -18.75 14.82 8.30
N THR A 217 -17.53 14.58 8.78
CA THR A 217 -17.28 13.80 9.98
C THR A 217 -17.12 14.67 11.21
N ALA A 218 -17.81 14.32 12.28
CA ALA A 218 -17.57 14.85 13.62
C ALA A 218 -16.27 14.24 14.20
N VAL A 219 -15.51 15.05 14.93
CA VAL A 219 -14.23 14.63 15.54
C VAL A 219 -14.31 14.84 17.05
N LEU A 220 -14.16 13.76 17.81
CA LEU A 220 -14.03 13.79 19.26
C LEU A 220 -12.57 13.60 19.63
N ILE A 221 -12.04 14.50 20.45
CA ILE A 221 -10.64 14.43 20.94
C ILE A 221 -10.65 14.27 22.45
N TYR A 222 -10.06 13.19 22.95
CA TYR A 222 -9.98 12.88 24.37
C TYR A 222 -8.55 12.48 24.78
N ASP A 223 -8.06 13.02 25.89
CA ASP A 223 -6.66 12.84 26.30
C ASP A 223 -6.37 11.51 27.02
N LYS A 224 -7.40 10.75 27.41
CA LYS A 224 -7.29 9.49 28.12
C LYS A 224 -7.82 8.31 27.32
N LYS A 225 -7.74 7.14 27.94
CA LYS A 225 -8.29 5.88 27.45
C LYS A 225 -9.80 5.81 27.69
N ILE A 226 -10.53 5.21 26.75
CA ILE A 226 -11.96 4.97 26.84
C ILE A 226 -12.20 3.46 26.97
N SER A 227 -12.70 3.02 28.11
CA SER A 227 -13.01 1.60 28.38
C SER A 227 -14.49 1.34 28.63
N SER A 228 -15.23 2.37 29.09
CA SER A 228 -16.66 2.30 29.38
C SER A 228 -17.49 2.92 28.27
N MET A 229 -18.49 2.19 27.80
CA MET A 229 -19.42 2.72 26.79
C MET A 229 -20.31 3.84 27.35
N LYS A 230 -20.57 3.82 28.66
CA LYS A 230 -21.41 4.80 29.33
C LYS A 230 -20.90 6.24 29.14
N ASP A 231 -19.57 6.41 29.10
CA ASP A 231 -18.95 7.73 28.99
C ASP A 231 -19.13 8.35 27.61
N LEU A 232 -19.29 7.49 26.58
CA LEU A 232 -19.50 7.90 25.18
C LEU A 232 -20.97 8.08 24.78
N LEU A 233 -21.90 7.48 25.53
CA LEU A 233 -23.32 7.45 25.17
C LEU A 233 -23.91 8.83 24.82
N PRO A 234 -23.69 9.91 25.61
CA PRO A 234 -24.28 11.20 25.33
C PRO A 234 -23.86 11.80 23.99
N ILE A 235 -22.61 11.56 23.57
CA ILE A 235 -22.06 12.03 22.30
C ILE A 235 -22.55 11.16 21.14
N LEU A 236 -22.52 9.83 21.32
CA LEU A 236 -22.92 8.89 20.27
C LEU A 236 -24.39 9.01 19.91
N GLU A 237 -25.28 9.18 20.87
CA GLU A 237 -26.71 9.40 20.62
C GLU A 237 -26.97 10.66 19.80
N LYS A 238 -26.29 11.75 20.10
CA LYS A 238 -26.40 13.00 19.36
C LYS A 238 -25.90 12.87 17.93
N VAL A 239 -24.70 12.30 17.74
CA VAL A 239 -24.10 12.09 16.42
C VAL A 239 -24.93 11.13 15.56
N ALA A 240 -25.45 10.05 16.17
CA ALA A 240 -26.32 9.10 15.50
C ALA A 240 -27.65 9.74 15.06
N ASN A 241 -28.27 10.53 15.94
CA ASN A 241 -29.50 11.26 15.62
C ASN A 241 -29.31 12.32 14.51
N ALA A 242 -28.10 12.92 14.45
CA ALA A 242 -27.72 13.83 13.38
C ALA A 242 -27.37 13.11 12.06
N GLY A 243 -27.29 11.78 12.05
CA GLY A 243 -26.90 10.98 10.87
C GLY A 243 -25.45 11.17 10.43
N LYS A 244 -24.61 11.74 11.28
CA LYS A 244 -23.19 12.01 11.00
C LYS A 244 -22.31 10.82 11.31
N SER A 245 -21.12 10.79 10.71
CA SER A 245 -20.03 9.91 11.13
C SER A 245 -19.23 10.54 12.27
N LEU A 246 -18.56 9.69 13.08
CA LEU A 246 -17.74 10.13 14.20
C LEU A 246 -16.35 9.48 14.14
N VAL A 247 -15.31 10.29 14.22
CA VAL A 247 -13.95 9.81 14.46
C VAL A 247 -13.55 10.20 15.88
N ILE A 248 -13.14 9.20 16.65
CA ILE A 248 -12.68 9.33 18.04
C ILE A 248 -11.16 9.25 18.06
N ILE A 249 -10.49 10.30 18.50
CA ILE A 249 -9.03 10.36 18.65
C ILE A 249 -8.74 10.44 20.16
N CYS A 250 -8.19 9.34 20.71
CA CYS A 250 -7.92 9.26 22.14
C CYS A 250 -6.68 8.40 22.43
N GLU A 251 -6.26 8.31 23.68
CA GLU A 251 -5.10 7.48 24.05
C GLU A 251 -5.26 6.02 23.60
N ASP A 252 -6.40 5.42 23.91
CA ASP A 252 -6.80 4.07 23.47
C ASP A 252 -8.30 3.87 23.65
N VAL A 253 -8.87 2.88 22.94
CA VAL A 253 -10.23 2.40 23.20
C VAL A 253 -10.15 0.88 23.38
N ASP A 254 -10.69 0.37 24.50
CA ASP A 254 -10.68 -1.08 24.74
C ASP A 254 -11.95 -1.57 25.46
N GLY A 255 -11.93 -2.81 25.88
CA GLY A 255 -12.97 -3.44 26.69
C GLY A 255 -14.36 -3.37 26.08
N GLU A 256 -15.31 -2.96 26.92
CA GLU A 256 -16.73 -2.84 26.54
C GLU A 256 -16.95 -1.76 25.48
N ALA A 257 -16.24 -0.63 25.57
CA ALA A 257 -16.37 0.48 24.63
C ALA A 257 -16.00 0.04 23.21
N LEU A 258 -14.82 -0.60 23.03
CA LEU A 258 -14.38 -1.08 21.72
C LEU A 258 -15.36 -2.12 21.14
N THR A 259 -15.75 -3.10 21.95
CA THR A 259 -16.65 -4.17 21.51
C THR A 259 -17.98 -3.61 21.04
N THR A 260 -18.54 -2.67 21.78
CA THR A 260 -19.84 -2.05 21.45
C THR A 260 -19.74 -1.17 20.21
N LEU A 261 -18.68 -0.35 20.05
CA LEU A 261 -18.46 0.44 18.85
C LEU A 261 -18.34 -0.45 17.60
N VAL A 262 -17.54 -1.52 17.68
CA VAL A 262 -17.37 -2.48 16.58
C VAL A 262 -18.69 -3.15 16.21
N LEU A 263 -19.44 -3.67 17.18
CA LEU A 263 -20.72 -4.33 16.91
C LEU A 263 -21.74 -3.40 16.24
N ASN A 264 -21.83 -2.15 16.69
CA ASN A 264 -22.74 -1.17 16.11
C ASN A 264 -22.30 -0.71 14.73
N THR A 265 -21.00 -0.62 14.48
CA THR A 265 -20.46 -0.36 13.13
C THR A 265 -20.79 -1.50 12.17
N ILE A 266 -20.57 -2.76 12.57
CA ILE A 266 -20.91 -3.94 11.74
C ILE A 266 -22.41 -4.00 11.44
N ARG A 267 -23.26 -3.64 12.40
CA ARG A 267 -24.72 -3.58 12.23
C ARG A 267 -25.18 -2.38 11.38
N GLY A 268 -24.30 -1.44 11.08
CA GLY A 268 -24.63 -0.21 10.35
C GLY A 268 -25.46 0.78 11.16
N THR A 269 -25.55 0.62 12.50
CA THR A 269 -26.32 1.51 13.37
C THR A 269 -25.64 2.86 13.54
N ILE A 270 -24.30 2.86 13.60
CA ILE A 270 -23.47 4.07 13.69
C ILE A 270 -22.28 3.96 12.72
N LYS A 271 -21.85 5.11 12.23
CA LYS A 271 -20.62 5.24 11.43
C LYS A 271 -19.55 5.83 12.34
N VAL A 272 -18.69 4.97 12.89
CA VAL A 272 -17.67 5.40 13.85
C VAL A 272 -16.33 4.73 13.56
N CYS A 273 -15.24 5.45 13.79
CA CYS A 273 -13.90 4.90 13.85
C CYS A 273 -13.16 5.46 15.06
N ALA A 274 -12.41 4.60 15.73
CA ALA A 274 -11.54 4.99 16.82
C ALA A 274 -10.07 4.87 16.40
N VAL A 275 -9.28 5.89 16.72
CA VAL A 275 -7.88 6.05 16.38
C VAL A 275 -7.08 6.39 17.62
N LYS A 276 -5.87 5.84 17.74
CA LYS A 276 -4.97 6.21 18.83
C LYS A 276 -4.38 7.60 18.59
N ALA A 277 -4.30 8.39 19.66
CA ALA A 277 -3.66 9.69 19.63
C ALA A 277 -2.16 9.57 19.25
N PRO A 278 -1.63 10.47 18.42
CA PRO A 278 -0.22 10.48 18.07
C PRO A 278 0.65 10.96 19.25
N GLY A 279 1.88 10.44 19.34
CA GLY A 279 2.84 10.81 20.36
C GLY A 279 2.59 10.16 21.74
N PHE A 280 3.39 10.56 22.73
CA PHE A 280 3.34 10.09 24.11
C PHE A 280 3.56 11.26 25.07
N GLY A 281 2.99 11.16 26.30
CA GLY A 281 3.17 12.19 27.34
C GLY A 281 2.74 13.59 26.86
N ASP A 282 3.54 14.61 27.20
CA ASP A 282 3.22 16.01 26.86
C ASP A 282 3.14 16.26 25.35
N ARG A 283 3.94 15.55 24.56
CA ARG A 283 3.87 15.64 23.09
C ARG A 283 2.52 15.18 22.55
N ARG A 284 1.90 14.17 23.17
CA ARG A 284 0.54 13.73 22.79
C ARG A 284 -0.47 14.85 23.03
N LYS A 285 -0.38 15.52 24.19
CA LYS A 285 -1.26 16.67 24.51
C LYS A 285 -1.13 17.79 23.47
N ASP A 286 0.11 18.11 23.11
CA ASP A 286 0.40 19.13 22.11
C ASP A 286 -0.18 18.77 20.74
N MET A 287 -0.03 17.50 20.30
CA MET A 287 -0.58 17.05 19.03
C MET A 287 -2.10 16.97 19.04
N LEU A 288 -2.72 16.56 20.14
CA LEU A 288 -4.18 16.61 20.31
C LEU A 288 -4.69 18.05 20.21
N GLN A 289 -3.97 19.02 20.79
CA GLN A 289 -4.31 20.43 20.67
C GLN A 289 -4.18 20.95 19.24
N ASP A 290 -3.15 20.53 18.50
CA ASP A 290 -2.99 20.90 17.09
C ASP A 290 -4.16 20.35 16.22
N ILE A 291 -4.57 19.10 16.48
CA ILE A 291 -5.73 18.48 15.81
C ILE A 291 -7.03 19.20 16.19
N ALA A 292 -7.17 19.59 17.46
CA ALA A 292 -8.34 20.32 17.95
C ALA A 292 -8.47 21.68 17.24
N ILE A 293 -7.38 22.44 17.16
CA ILE A 293 -7.35 23.73 16.48
C ILE A 293 -7.69 23.57 14.99
N LEU A 294 -7.15 22.52 14.35
CA LEU A 294 -7.41 22.24 12.94
C LEU A 294 -8.88 21.91 12.65
N THR A 295 -9.50 21.12 13.54
CA THR A 295 -10.88 20.64 13.35
C THR A 295 -11.95 21.51 14.00
N GLY A 296 -11.53 22.50 14.80
CA GLY A 296 -12.44 23.30 15.64
C GLY A 296 -13.00 22.54 16.84
N ALA A 297 -12.35 21.43 17.23
CA ALA A 297 -12.72 20.65 18.40
C ALA A 297 -12.18 21.28 19.69
N THR A 298 -12.73 20.82 20.82
CA THR A 298 -12.14 21.04 22.15
C THR A 298 -11.57 19.72 22.67
N VAL A 299 -10.32 19.74 23.13
CA VAL A 299 -9.72 18.55 23.78
C VAL A 299 -10.44 18.31 25.10
N VAL A 300 -11.14 17.20 25.19
CA VAL A 300 -11.78 16.78 26.45
C VAL A 300 -10.70 16.22 27.39
N SER A 301 -10.48 16.90 28.50
CA SER A 301 -9.50 16.54 29.51
C SER A 301 -9.96 16.97 30.89
N GLU A 302 -9.72 16.12 31.89
CA GLU A 302 -10.00 16.48 33.28
C GLU A 302 -9.12 17.63 33.79
N GLU A 303 -7.94 17.85 33.17
CA GLU A 303 -7.06 18.96 33.50
C GLU A 303 -7.70 20.32 33.19
N VAL A 304 -8.57 20.39 32.16
CA VAL A 304 -9.36 21.59 31.82
C VAL A 304 -10.78 21.54 32.42
N GLY A 305 -11.06 20.57 33.27
CA GLY A 305 -12.35 20.45 33.98
C GLY A 305 -13.46 19.79 33.16
N LEU A 306 -13.16 19.22 31.99
CA LEU A 306 -14.13 18.54 31.13
C LEU A 306 -14.11 17.04 31.37
N LYS A 307 -15.29 16.46 31.65
CA LYS A 307 -15.49 15.01 31.74
C LYS A 307 -16.27 14.51 30.54
N LEU A 308 -15.83 13.41 29.93
CA LEU A 308 -16.42 12.85 28.73
C LEU A 308 -17.93 12.58 28.89
N GLU A 309 -18.35 12.04 30.03
CA GLU A 309 -19.74 11.72 30.38
C GLU A 309 -20.68 12.94 30.42
N SER A 310 -20.13 14.15 30.57
CA SER A 310 -20.89 15.41 30.65
C SER A 310 -20.77 16.28 29.41
N CYS A 311 -20.00 15.85 28.41
CA CYS A 311 -19.81 16.60 27.18
C CYS A 311 -20.92 16.31 26.15
N GLY A 312 -21.18 17.30 25.28
CA GLY A 312 -22.13 17.22 24.19
C GLY A 312 -21.50 17.52 22.84
N GLU A 313 -22.28 18.08 21.92
CA GLU A 313 -21.81 18.45 20.58
C GLU A 313 -20.82 19.63 20.59
N GLU A 314 -20.84 20.43 21.64
CA GLU A 314 -20.00 21.62 21.79
C GLU A 314 -18.49 21.35 21.81
N VAL A 315 -18.08 20.12 22.12
CA VAL A 315 -16.67 19.72 22.11
C VAL A 315 -16.24 19.10 20.80
N LEU A 316 -17.20 18.79 19.90
CA LEU A 316 -16.92 18.13 18.64
C LEU A 316 -16.37 19.11 17.61
N GLY A 317 -15.27 18.72 16.99
CA GLY A 317 -14.80 19.34 15.76
C GLY A 317 -15.45 18.73 14.52
N GLN A 318 -15.12 19.26 13.36
CA GLN A 318 -15.58 18.75 12.07
C GLN A 318 -14.47 18.72 11.05
N ALA A 319 -14.57 17.78 10.10
CA ALA A 319 -13.72 17.71 8.94
C ALA A 319 -14.53 17.28 7.70
N LYS A 320 -14.15 17.80 6.53
CA LYS A 320 -14.81 17.46 5.26
C LYS A 320 -14.64 15.98 4.95
N THR A 321 -13.41 15.47 5.08
CA THR A 321 -13.08 14.05 4.87
C THR A 321 -12.02 13.60 5.87
N ILE A 322 -12.17 12.40 6.43
CA ILE A 322 -11.12 11.75 7.23
C ILE A 322 -10.88 10.38 6.63
N LYS A 323 -9.61 10.12 6.26
CA LYS A 323 -9.14 8.85 5.71
C LYS A 323 -8.18 8.20 6.70
N ILE A 324 -8.47 6.96 7.08
CA ILE A 324 -7.74 6.23 8.11
C ILE A 324 -7.34 4.88 7.53
N ASP A 325 -6.05 4.62 7.44
CA ASP A 325 -5.50 3.30 7.14
C ASP A 325 -4.98 2.60 8.42
N LYS A 326 -4.23 1.52 8.29
CA LYS A 326 -3.68 0.79 9.44
C LYS A 326 -2.60 1.58 10.20
N ASP A 327 -1.92 2.51 9.53
CA ASP A 327 -0.73 3.19 10.03
C ASP A 327 -0.96 4.71 10.20
N ASN A 328 -1.86 5.32 9.41
CA ASN A 328 -2.02 6.76 9.30
C ASN A 328 -3.47 7.20 9.41
N THR A 329 -3.65 8.43 9.88
CA THR A 329 -4.92 9.17 9.82
C THR A 329 -4.69 10.50 9.12
N THR A 330 -5.44 10.77 8.05
CA THR A 330 -5.41 12.00 7.27
C THR A 330 -6.72 12.76 7.45
N ILE A 331 -6.64 13.99 7.94
CA ILE A 331 -7.76 14.93 8.10
C ILE A 331 -7.68 15.92 6.95
N VAL A 332 -8.76 16.06 6.21
CA VAL A 332 -8.88 16.95 5.04
C VAL A 332 -10.02 17.92 5.26
N GLY A 333 -9.77 19.21 5.09
CA GLY A 333 -10.79 20.24 5.25
C GLY A 333 -11.31 20.34 6.68
N GLY A 334 -10.39 20.52 7.66
CA GLY A 334 -10.78 20.79 9.04
C GLY A 334 -11.55 22.11 9.17
N ALA A 335 -12.57 22.15 10.04
CA ALA A 335 -13.44 23.30 10.24
C ALA A 335 -12.89 24.35 11.24
N GLY A 336 -11.62 24.22 11.63
CA GLY A 336 -10.96 25.17 12.52
C GLY A 336 -10.83 26.57 11.92
N GLU A 337 -10.81 27.59 12.74
CA GLU A 337 -10.63 28.96 12.31
C GLU A 337 -9.21 29.18 11.77
N LYS A 338 -9.08 29.71 10.54
CA LYS A 338 -7.78 30.01 9.91
C LYS A 338 -6.87 30.85 10.78
N LYS A 339 -7.45 31.80 11.55
CA LYS A 339 -6.71 32.63 12.48
C LYS A 339 -6.09 31.81 13.60
N ALA A 340 -6.87 30.91 14.22
CA ALA A 340 -6.39 30.03 15.29
C ALA A 340 -5.26 29.09 14.80
N ILE A 341 -5.38 28.57 13.58
CA ILE A 341 -4.33 27.76 12.93
C ILE A 341 -3.07 28.59 12.72
N SER A 342 -3.20 29.83 12.18
CA SER A 342 -2.08 30.73 11.96
C SER A 342 -1.37 31.13 13.27
N ASP A 343 -2.14 31.43 14.31
CA ASP A 343 -1.63 31.78 15.64
C ASP A 343 -0.84 30.59 16.24
N ARG A 344 -1.36 29.35 16.08
CA ARG A 344 -0.69 28.12 16.53
C ARG A 344 0.61 27.87 15.77
N VAL A 345 0.62 28.07 14.45
CA VAL A 345 1.82 28.01 13.60
C VAL A 345 2.89 29.01 14.09
N ALA A 346 2.49 30.25 14.41
CA ALA A 346 3.39 31.26 14.94
C ALA A 346 3.96 30.85 16.32
N GLU A 347 3.13 30.28 17.19
CA GLU A 347 3.56 29.76 18.50
C GLU A 347 4.61 28.66 18.35
N ILE A 348 4.39 27.67 17.48
CA ILE A 348 5.35 26.58 17.23
C ILE A 348 6.67 27.15 16.69
N LYS A 349 6.63 28.13 15.78
CA LYS A 349 7.85 28.80 15.28
C LYS A 349 8.64 29.45 16.41
N MET A 350 7.98 30.16 17.32
CA MET A 350 8.63 30.74 18.50
C MET A 350 9.23 29.67 19.43
N GLN A 351 8.57 28.52 19.58
CA GLN A 351 9.11 27.40 20.36
C GLN A 351 10.37 26.83 19.72
N ILE A 352 10.44 26.71 18.38
CA ILE A 352 11.63 26.28 17.64
C ILE A 352 12.81 27.24 17.89
N GLU A 353 12.57 28.55 17.86
CA GLU A 353 13.61 29.56 18.09
C GLU A 353 14.17 29.52 19.52
N LYS A 354 13.28 29.32 20.51
CA LYS A 354 13.65 29.25 21.92
C LYS A 354 14.26 27.92 22.36
N SER A 355 14.00 26.85 21.64
CA SER A 355 14.52 25.51 21.99
C SER A 355 16.04 25.47 21.83
N THR A 356 16.74 24.89 22.80
CA THR A 356 18.19 24.65 22.76
C THR A 356 18.55 23.21 22.36
N SER A 357 17.58 22.31 22.43
CA SER A 357 17.74 20.89 22.11
C SER A 357 17.55 20.69 20.60
N SER A 358 18.54 20.09 19.93
CA SER A 358 18.45 19.74 18.50
C SER A 358 17.31 18.76 18.22
N TYR A 359 17.10 17.80 19.11
CA TYR A 359 16.02 16.82 19.01
C TYR A 359 14.62 17.45 19.15
N ASP A 360 14.45 18.37 20.13
CA ASP A 360 13.17 19.05 20.29
C ASP A 360 12.88 20.00 19.13
N LYS A 361 13.91 20.68 18.61
CA LYS A 361 13.78 21.48 17.38
C LYS A 361 13.29 20.64 16.20
N GLU A 362 13.87 19.46 15.98
CA GLU A 362 13.45 18.56 14.91
C GLU A 362 11.98 18.12 15.08
N GLN A 363 11.56 17.77 16.30
CA GLN A 363 10.17 17.38 16.57
C GLN A 363 9.20 18.55 16.35
N LEU A 364 9.54 19.73 16.79
CA LEU A 364 8.76 20.95 16.56
C LEU A 364 8.68 21.31 15.08
N GLN A 365 9.76 21.14 14.31
CA GLN A 365 9.78 21.34 12.87
C GLN A 365 8.86 20.35 12.15
N LYS A 366 8.87 19.06 12.52
CA LYS A 366 7.96 18.05 11.99
C LYS A 366 6.49 18.41 12.28
N ARG A 367 6.20 18.88 13.48
CA ARG A 367 4.87 19.31 13.89
C ARG A 367 4.41 20.56 13.14
N LEU A 368 5.31 21.54 12.97
CA LEU A 368 5.07 22.72 12.14
C LEU A 368 4.74 22.36 10.69
N ALA A 369 5.53 21.46 10.09
CA ALA A 369 5.32 21.02 8.70
C ALA A 369 3.94 20.36 8.52
N LYS A 370 3.53 19.53 9.48
CA LYS A 370 2.20 18.86 9.46
C LYS A 370 1.03 19.85 9.55
N LEU A 371 1.16 20.91 10.35
CA LEU A 371 0.07 21.89 10.56
C LEU A 371 0.07 22.99 9.48
N ALA A 372 1.23 23.47 9.06
CA ALA A 372 1.34 24.59 8.12
C ALA A 372 1.27 24.18 6.64
N GLY A 373 1.59 22.92 6.32
CA GLY A 373 1.66 22.43 4.95
C GLY A 373 0.31 22.21 4.27
N GLY A 374 -0.77 22.02 5.05
CA GLY A 374 -2.07 21.65 4.52
C GLY A 374 -2.06 20.28 3.83
N VAL A 375 -3.12 20.02 3.08
CA VAL A 375 -3.29 18.81 2.27
C VAL A 375 -3.61 19.20 0.83
N ALA A 376 -2.83 18.69 -0.14
CA ALA A 376 -3.21 18.78 -1.54
C ALA A 376 -4.23 17.69 -1.85
N VAL A 377 -5.36 18.07 -2.41
CA VAL A 377 -6.45 17.17 -2.81
C VAL A 377 -6.50 17.13 -4.33
N ILE A 378 -6.23 15.96 -4.90
CA ILE A 378 -6.41 15.73 -6.33
C ILE A 378 -7.83 15.20 -6.52
N ASN A 379 -8.71 16.04 -7.05
CA ASN A 379 -10.08 15.68 -7.38
C ASN A 379 -10.11 15.06 -8.77
N VAL A 380 -10.28 13.75 -8.84
CA VAL A 380 -10.26 13.00 -10.11
C VAL A 380 -11.61 13.06 -10.78
N GLY A 381 -11.65 13.58 -12.02
CA GLY A 381 -12.83 13.62 -12.86
C GLY A 381 -12.78 12.58 -13.98
N ALA A 382 -13.94 12.00 -14.31
CA ALA A 382 -14.10 11.08 -15.43
C ALA A 382 -15.56 11.01 -15.89
N THR A 383 -15.78 10.42 -17.09
CA THR A 383 -17.13 10.33 -17.68
C THR A 383 -17.96 9.21 -17.07
N THR A 384 -17.33 8.11 -16.66
CA THR A 384 -17.99 6.94 -16.09
C THR A 384 -17.39 6.56 -14.74
N GLU A 385 -18.17 5.90 -13.88
CA GLU A 385 -17.70 5.42 -12.57
C GLU A 385 -16.53 4.45 -12.69
N THR A 386 -16.53 3.59 -13.70
CA THR A 386 -15.43 2.64 -13.94
C THR A 386 -14.14 3.35 -14.32
N GLU A 387 -14.21 4.35 -15.21
CA GLU A 387 -13.07 5.19 -15.59
C GLU A 387 -12.56 6.02 -14.41
N MET A 388 -13.48 6.57 -13.60
CA MET A 388 -13.17 7.32 -12.39
C MET A 388 -12.33 6.48 -11.42
N LYS A 389 -12.77 5.27 -11.14
CA LYS A 389 -12.05 4.35 -10.24
C LYS A 389 -10.67 3.99 -10.79
N GLU A 390 -10.57 3.65 -12.08
CA GLU A 390 -9.29 3.35 -12.71
C GLU A 390 -8.31 4.54 -12.61
N LYS A 391 -8.78 5.73 -12.97
CA LYS A 391 -7.97 6.95 -12.93
C LYS A 391 -7.55 7.31 -11.51
N LYS A 392 -8.44 7.15 -10.53
CA LYS A 392 -8.14 7.35 -9.11
C LYS A 392 -7.04 6.42 -8.63
N PHE A 393 -7.14 5.12 -8.92
CA PHE A 393 -6.10 4.13 -8.57
C PHE A 393 -4.75 4.49 -9.20
N ARG A 394 -4.75 4.83 -10.48
CA ARG A 394 -3.53 5.22 -11.20
C ARG A 394 -2.87 6.47 -10.60
N VAL A 395 -3.65 7.46 -10.20
CA VAL A 395 -3.13 8.67 -9.51
C VAL A 395 -2.56 8.31 -8.14
N GLU A 396 -3.24 7.47 -7.34
CA GLU A 396 -2.75 7.03 -6.03
C GLU A 396 -1.43 6.25 -6.13
N ASP A 397 -1.32 5.31 -7.06
CA ASP A 397 -0.08 4.56 -7.31
C ASP A 397 1.06 5.48 -7.74
N THR A 398 0.74 6.45 -8.62
CA THR A 398 1.72 7.44 -9.08
C THR A 398 2.24 8.34 -7.95
N ILE A 399 1.38 8.77 -7.03
CA ILE A 399 1.79 9.54 -5.84
C ILE A 399 2.74 8.71 -4.98
N ALA A 400 2.41 7.44 -4.73
CA ALA A 400 3.22 6.53 -3.92
C ALA A 400 4.60 6.28 -4.57
N ALA A 401 4.65 5.99 -5.87
CA ALA A 401 5.88 5.82 -6.63
C ALA A 401 6.74 7.10 -6.64
N THR A 402 6.11 8.27 -6.80
CA THR A 402 6.82 9.56 -6.78
C THR A 402 7.44 9.82 -5.41
N ARG A 403 6.73 9.51 -4.31
CA ARG A 403 7.29 9.58 -2.95
C ARG A 403 8.45 8.62 -2.75
N ALA A 404 8.31 7.38 -3.18
CA ALA A 404 9.37 6.39 -3.12
C ALA A 404 10.65 6.85 -3.86
N ALA A 405 10.48 7.55 -5.00
CA ALA A 405 11.58 8.15 -5.75
C ALA A 405 12.23 9.34 -5.02
N LEU A 406 11.44 10.16 -4.34
CA LEU A 406 11.96 11.26 -3.51
C LEU A 406 12.78 10.76 -2.32
N GLU A 407 12.44 9.60 -1.76
CA GLU A 407 13.12 8.99 -0.61
C GLU A 407 14.45 8.32 -0.98
N GLU A 408 14.47 7.44 -1.98
CA GLU A 408 15.66 6.61 -2.31
C GLU A 408 16.26 6.91 -3.71
N GLY A 409 15.70 7.88 -4.43
CA GLY A 409 16.14 8.21 -5.79
C GLY A 409 15.56 7.27 -6.85
N VAL A 410 16.08 7.40 -8.07
CA VAL A 410 15.62 6.67 -9.25
C VAL A 410 16.75 5.87 -9.89
N VAL A 411 16.38 4.78 -10.54
CA VAL A 411 17.26 3.89 -11.31
C VAL A 411 16.73 3.75 -12.75
N ALA A 412 17.52 3.13 -13.64
CA ALA A 412 17.06 2.79 -14.97
C ALA A 412 15.87 1.81 -14.89
N GLY A 413 14.75 2.18 -15.51
CA GLY A 413 13.51 1.41 -15.49
C GLY A 413 13.52 0.24 -16.50
N GLY A 414 12.32 -0.32 -16.76
CA GLY A 414 12.15 -1.40 -17.72
C GLY A 414 12.87 -2.71 -17.37
N GLY A 415 13.19 -2.91 -16.09
CA GLY A 415 13.93 -4.07 -15.59
C GLY A 415 15.46 -3.98 -15.73
N ILE A 416 16.00 -2.87 -16.26
CA ILE A 416 17.46 -2.71 -16.47
C ILE A 416 18.22 -2.64 -15.16
N ALA A 417 17.71 -1.95 -14.13
CA ALA A 417 18.34 -1.91 -12.81
C ALA A 417 18.51 -3.32 -12.22
N LEU A 418 17.55 -4.24 -12.46
CA LEU A 418 17.62 -5.63 -12.01
C LEU A 418 18.65 -6.44 -12.84
N ILE A 419 18.77 -6.19 -14.13
CA ILE A 419 19.82 -6.78 -14.97
C ILE A 419 21.21 -6.33 -14.53
N GLU A 420 21.39 -5.06 -14.19
CA GLU A 420 22.65 -4.53 -13.66
C GLU A 420 22.99 -5.17 -12.31
N ALA A 421 21.99 -5.33 -11.42
CA ALA A 421 22.17 -6.06 -10.18
C ALA A 421 22.52 -7.55 -10.40
N ALA A 422 21.97 -8.19 -11.44
CA ALA A 422 22.30 -9.56 -11.81
C ALA A 422 23.77 -9.71 -12.24
N LYS A 423 24.35 -8.70 -12.92
CA LYS A 423 25.80 -8.69 -13.26
C LYS A 423 26.67 -8.67 -12.01
N ALA A 424 26.29 -7.94 -10.96
CA ALA A 424 27.03 -7.94 -9.69
C ALA A 424 27.05 -9.32 -9.01
N LEU A 425 26.07 -10.18 -9.31
CA LEU A 425 26.01 -11.56 -8.80
C LEU A 425 26.81 -12.58 -9.61
N GLU A 426 27.54 -12.19 -10.66
CA GLU A 426 28.43 -13.07 -11.41
C GLU A 426 29.64 -13.50 -10.57
N ALA A 427 30.14 -12.60 -9.73
CA ALA A 427 31.22 -12.89 -8.78
C ALA A 427 30.65 -13.58 -7.53
N ILE A 428 30.50 -14.91 -7.60
CA ILE A 428 30.03 -15.69 -6.45
C ILE A 428 31.18 -15.88 -5.45
N PRO A 429 31.00 -15.50 -4.15
CA PRO A 429 32.01 -15.67 -3.12
C PRO A 429 32.47 -17.14 -3.01
N ALA A 430 33.79 -17.38 -2.96
CA ALA A 430 34.37 -18.71 -2.96
C ALA A 430 34.09 -19.50 -1.67
N GLU A 431 33.90 -18.81 -0.56
CA GLU A 431 33.64 -19.33 0.79
C GLU A 431 32.25 -19.93 0.99
N LEU A 432 31.35 -19.76 0.03
CA LEU A 432 29.99 -20.31 0.09
C LEU A 432 29.98 -21.81 -0.14
N SER A 433 29.04 -22.51 0.52
CA SER A 433 28.75 -23.91 0.21
C SER A 433 28.21 -24.05 -1.22
N GLU A 434 28.26 -25.26 -1.79
CA GLU A 434 27.75 -25.51 -3.15
C GLU A 434 26.25 -25.19 -3.25
N ASP A 435 25.45 -25.50 -2.22
CA ASP A 435 24.03 -25.22 -2.18
C ASP A 435 23.76 -23.70 -2.00
N GLU A 436 24.59 -22.98 -1.23
CA GLU A 436 24.50 -21.50 -1.15
C GLU A 436 24.83 -20.85 -2.51
N LYS A 437 25.84 -21.36 -3.25
CA LYS A 437 26.16 -20.88 -4.61
C LYS A 437 24.97 -21.05 -5.57
N VAL A 438 24.19 -22.11 -5.39
CA VAL A 438 22.94 -22.29 -6.16
C VAL A 438 21.93 -21.22 -5.81
N GLY A 439 21.79 -20.83 -4.54
CA GLY A 439 20.96 -19.69 -4.13
C GLY A 439 21.31 -18.39 -4.89
N PHE A 440 22.61 -18.08 -5.05
CA PHE A 440 23.08 -16.97 -5.89
C PHE A 440 22.63 -17.08 -7.34
N LYS A 441 22.77 -18.27 -7.94
CA LYS A 441 22.37 -18.53 -9.34
C LYS A 441 20.85 -18.37 -9.53
N ILE A 442 20.05 -18.80 -8.55
CA ILE A 442 18.60 -18.66 -8.56
C ILE A 442 18.21 -17.18 -8.57
N VAL A 443 18.76 -16.36 -7.66
CA VAL A 443 18.47 -14.92 -7.61
C VAL A 443 18.91 -14.26 -8.91
N ARG A 444 20.14 -14.50 -9.39
CA ARG A 444 20.63 -13.96 -10.65
C ARG A 444 19.70 -14.27 -11.81
N ARG A 445 19.20 -15.50 -11.91
CA ARG A 445 18.26 -15.90 -12.96
C ARG A 445 16.89 -15.23 -12.81
N ALA A 446 16.38 -15.08 -11.58
CA ALA A 446 15.11 -14.45 -11.32
C ALA A 446 15.10 -12.96 -11.67
N LEU A 447 16.21 -12.25 -11.47
CA LEU A 447 16.36 -10.83 -11.80
C LEU A 447 16.17 -10.51 -13.30
N GLU A 448 16.27 -11.51 -14.17
CA GLU A 448 16.01 -11.37 -15.61
C GLU A 448 14.51 -11.43 -15.98
N GLU A 449 13.67 -12.01 -15.11
CA GLU A 449 12.26 -12.26 -15.46
C GLU A 449 11.43 -10.99 -15.69
N PRO A 450 11.60 -9.87 -14.94
CA PRO A 450 10.82 -8.66 -15.21
C PRO A 450 11.03 -8.11 -16.62
N ILE A 451 12.27 -7.97 -17.10
CA ILE A 451 12.51 -7.49 -18.47
C ILE A 451 12.02 -8.48 -19.54
N ARG A 452 12.14 -9.80 -19.25
CA ARG A 452 11.56 -10.83 -20.15
C ARG A 452 10.05 -10.66 -20.26
N GLN A 453 9.37 -10.50 -19.15
CA GLN A 453 7.92 -10.36 -19.14
C GLN A 453 7.46 -9.06 -19.82
N ILE A 454 8.19 -7.95 -19.65
CA ILE A 454 7.91 -6.68 -20.33
C ILE A 454 8.00 -6.87 -21.85
N ALA A 455 9.03 -7.56 -22.33
CA ALA A 455 9.21 -7.83 -23.75
C ALA A 455 8.15 -8.81 -24.31
N ASP A 456 7.84 -9.88 -23.56
CA ASP A 456 6.79 -10.84 -23.93
C ASP A 456 5.42 -10.15 -24.05
N ASN A 457 5.10 -9.22 -23.15
CA ASN A 457 3.86 -8.44 -23.20
C ASN A 457 3.83 -7.48 -24.41
N ALA A 458 4.99 -7.07 -24.91
CA ALA A 458 5.14 -6.30 -26.16
C ALA A 458 5.14 -7.18 -27.42
N GLY A 459 5.03 -8.50 -27.29
CA GLY A 459 5.01 -9.44 -28.40
C GLY A 459 6.38 -9.80 -28.96
N ILE A 460 7.45 -9.60 -28.18
CA ILE A 460 8.84 -9.87 -28.55
C ILE A 460 9.41 -10.91 -27.61
N ASP A 461 10.28 -11.80 -28.11
CA ASP A 461 10.92 -12.84 -27.29
C ASP A 461 11.75 -12.20 -26.16
N GLY A 462 11.27 -12.35 -24.93
CA GLY A 462 11.91 -11.80 -23.75
C GLY A 462 13.29 -12.39 -23.46
N ALA A 463 13.59 -13.61 -23.93
CA ALA A 463 14.91 -14.20 -23.76
C ALA A 463 15.97 -13.47 -24.58
N VAL A 464 15.62 -13.07 -25.80
CA VAL A 464 16.51 -12.31 -26.68
C VAL A 464 16.80 -10.92 -26.12
N ILE A 465 15.74 -10.25 -25.62
CA ILE A 465 15.89 -8.91 -25.02
C ILE A 465 16.74 -8.97 -23.74
N ALA A 466 16.49 -9.93 -22.85
CA ALA A 466 17.26 -10.07 -21.61
C ALA A 466 18.75 -10.37 -21.89
N GLU A 467 19.05 -11.25 -22.86
CA GLU A 467 20.42 -11.58 -23.21
C GLU A 467 21.17 -10.39 -23.80
N ARG A 468 20.52 -9.63 -24.67
CA ARG A 468 21.11 -8.40 -25.21
C ARG A 468 21.32 -7.33 -24.13
N ALA A 469 20.38 -7.16 -23.19
CA ALA A 469 20.51 -6.20 -22.08
C ALA A 469 21.75 -6.48 -21.19
N LYS A 470 22.16 -7.75 -21.06
CA LYS A 470 23.39 -8.10 -20.35
C LYS A 470 24.66 -7.58 -21.04
N THR A 471 24.66 -7.43 -22.35
CA THR A 471 25.84 -7.02 -23.14
C THR A 471 25.85 -5.53 -23.44
N GLU A 472 24.73 -4.84 -23.29
CA GLU A 472 24.62 -3.41 -23.51
C GLU A 472 25.35 -2.57 -22.44
N LYS A 473 25.62 -1.30 -22.79
CA LYS A 473 26.21 -0.32 -21.87
C LYS A 473 25.30 -0.08 -20.68
N LYS A 474 25.89 0.29 -19.54
CA LYS A 474 25.17 0.65 -18.33
C LYS A 474 24.09 1.69 -18.59
N GLY A 475 22.88 1.46 -18.11
CA GLY A 475 21.72 2.33 -18.27
C GLY A 475 21.03 2.25 -19.63
N VAL A 476 21.56 1.46 -20.59
CA VAL A 476 20.90 1.25 -21.90
C VAL A 476 19.96 0.05 -21.80
N GLY A 477 18.71 0.25 -22.22
CA GLY A 477 17.67 -0.76 -22.19
C GLY A 477 16.73 -0.69 -23.38
N TYR A 478 15.83 -1.67 -23.43
CA TYR A 478 14.83 -1.79 -24.48
C TYR A 478 13.57 -1.01 -24.12
N ASN A 479 13.23 0.00 -24.91
CA ASN A 479 11.95 0.69 -24.80
C ASN A 479 10.86 -0.18 -25.47
N ALA A 480 10.09 -0.89 -24.68
CA ALA A 480 9.07 -1.80 -25.17
C ALA A 480 7.89 -1.08 -25.89
N TYR A 481 7.77 0.25 -25.74
CA TYR A 481 6.74 1.03 -26.42
C TYR A 481 7.15 1.41 -27.85
N THR A 482 8.43 1.82 -28.05
CA THR A 482 8.93 2.24 -29.37
C THR A 482 9.67 1.15 -30.14
N GLY A 483 10.12 0.09 -29.46
CA GLY A 483 10.93 -0.97 -30.06
C GLY A 483 12.42 -0.63 -30.17
N GLU A 484 12.90 0.43 -29.52
CA GLU A 484 14.26 0.94 -29.64
C GLU A 484 15.10 0.70 -28.40
N TRP A 485 16.43 0.62 -28.58
CA TRP A 485 17.39 0.59 -27.49
C TRP A 485 17.84 2.01 -27.16
N VAL A 486 17.58 2.45 -25.93
CA VAL A 486 17.81 3.82 -25.49
C VAL A 486 18.52 3.87 -24.14
N ASN A 487 19.14 5.00 -23.81
CA ASN A 487 19.52 5.28 -22.41
C ASN A 487 18.22 5.52 -21.62
N MET A 488 17.90 4.59 -20.70
CA MET A 488 16.62 4.56 -20.01
C MET A 488 16.40 5.86 -19.20
N ILE A 489 17.42 6.33 -18.50
CA ILE A 489 17.31 7.55 -17.67
C ILE A 489 17.11 8.79 -18.55
N GLU A 490 17.85 8.93 -19.66
CA GLU A 490 17.72 10.07 -20.57
C GLU A 490 16.39 10.05 -21.35
N ALA A 491 15.88 8.85 -21.64
CA ALA A 491 14.57 8.66 -22.26
C ALA A 491 13.43 8.83 -21.25
N GLY A 492 13.76 9.09 -19.97
CA GLY A 492 12.80 9.24 -18.89
C GLY A 492 12.19 7.91 -18.39
N ILE A 493 12.63 6.75 -18.86
CA ILE A 493 12.15 5.44 -18.41
C ILE A 493 12.90 5.06 -17.14
N ILE A 494 12.31 5.38 -16.01
CA ILE A 494 12.93 5.30 -14.68
C ILE A 494 12.00 4.59 -13.70
N ASP A 495 12.60 3.88 -12.74
CA ASP A 495 11.89 3.25 -11.63
C ASP A 495 12.41 3.84 -10.31
N PRO A 496 11.58 4.04 -9.28
CA PRO A 496 12.05 4.36 -7.94
C PRO A 496 12.93 3.23 -7.39
N ALA A 497 14.10 3.56 -6.85
CA ALA A 497 15.02 2.55 -6.30
C ALA A 497 14.37 1.75 -5.17
N LYS A 498 13.56 2.40 -4.33
CA LYS A 498 12.79 1.78 -3.24
C LYS A 498 11.82 0.72 -3.75
N VAL A 499 11.14 0.97 -4.89
CA VAL A 499 10.22 0.02 -5.52
C VAL A 499 10.97 -1.25 -5.94
N ALA A 500 12.07 -1.11 -6.69
CA ALA A 500 12.86 -2.24 -7.16
C ALA A 500 13.45 -3.07 -6.00
N THR A 501 13.98 -2.40 -4.97
CA THR A 501 14.58 -3.07 -3.80
C THR A 501 13.53 -3.75 -2.92
N SER A 502 12.37 -3.14 -2.69
CA SER A 502 11.28 -3.73 -1.91
C SER A 502 10.66 -4.92 -2.62
N ALA A 503 10.43 -4.82 -3.94
CA ALA A 503 9.94 -5.94 -4.74
C ALA A 503 10.85 -7.16 -4.65
N LEU A 504 12.18 -6.97 -4.76
CA LEU A 504 13.15 -8.07 -4.66
C LEU A 504 13.20 -8.69 -3.25
N LYS A 505 13.25 -7.86 -2.21
CA LYS A 505 13.30 -8.32 -0.80
C LYS A 505 12.06 -9.12 -0.43
N ASN A 506 10.88 -8.60 -0.74
CA ASN A 506 9.61 -9.24 -0.40
C ASN A 506 9.42 -10.56 -1.17
N ALA A 507 9.75 -10.56 -2.46
CA ALA A 507 9.74 -11.78 -3.28
C ALA A 507 10.68 -12.86 -2.73
N ALA A 508 11.91 -12.50 -2.36
CA ALA A 508 12.89 -13.44 -1.84
C ALA A 508 12.53 -13.98 -0.45
N SER A 509 11.98 -13.13 0.43
CA SER A 509 11.52 -13.53 1.77
C SER A 509 10.47 -14.64 1.68
N ILE A 510 9.45 -14.45 0.87
CA ILE A 510 8.37 -15.42 0.70
C ILE A 510 8.86 -16.66 -0.06
N ALA A 511 9.66 -16.50 -1.10
CA ALA A 511 10.23 -17.64 -1.81
C ALA A 511 11.09 -18.52 -0.87
N GLY A 512 11.94 -17.90 -0.04
CA GLY A 512 12.75 -18.61 0.95
C GLY A 512 11.91 -19.38 1.98
N THR A 513 10.77 -18.83 2.39
CA THR A 513 9.83 -19.50 3.29
C THR A 513 9.18 -20.71 2.61
N LEU A 514 8.71 -20.56 1.37
CA LEU A 514 8.13 -21.66 0.60
C LEU A 514 9.15 -22.80 0.34
N LEU A 515 10.39 -22.46 0.01
CA LEU A 515 11.44 -23.44 -0.24
C LEU A 515 11.73 -24.34 0.97
N THR A 516 11.63 -23.81 2.18
CA THR A 516 11.86 -24.54 3.43
C THR A 516 10.62 -25.27 3.95
N THR A 517 9.47 -25.16 3.26
CA THR A 517 8.23 -25.84 3.65
C THR A 517 8.26 -27.31 3.20
N GLU A 518 7.95 -28.23 4.13
CA GLU A 518 7.93 -29.67 3.91
C GLU A 518 6.52 -30.26 3.99
N CYS A 519 5.62 -29.62 4.75
CA CYS A 519 4.26 -30.09 4.96
C CYS A 519 3.27 -28.93 4.81
N ALA A 520 2.18 -29.17 4.10
CA ALA A 520 1.03 -28.28 4.02
C ALA A 520 -0.18 -28.91 4.73
N ILE A 521 -0.84 -28.12 5.57
CA ILE A 521 -1.98 -28.57 6.40
C ILE A 521 -3.19 -27.68 6.10
N THR A 522 -4.30 -28.27 5.65
CA THR A 522 -5.54 -27.55 5.34
C THR A 522 -6.73 -28.18 6.04
N ASP A 523 -7.84 -27.44 6.11
CA ASP A 523 -9.13 -28.01 6.51
C ASP A 523 -9.65 -28.95 5.42
N ILE A 524 -10.33 -30.04 5.83
CA ILE A 524 -11.06 -30.86 4.88
C ILE A 524 -12.27 -30.06 4.42
N PRO A 525 -12.46 -29.84 3.10
CA PRO A 525 -13.61 -29.11 2.60
C PRO A 525 -14.91 -29.78 3.04
N GLU A 526 -15.80 -29.02 3.66
CA GLU A 526 -17.14 -29.56 3.95
C GLU A 526 -17.87 -29.78 2.62
N PRO A 527 -18.53 -30.96 2.44
CA PRO A 527 -19.37 -31.17 1.27
C PRO A 527 -20.44 -30.07 1.25
N LYS A 528 -20.55 -29.33 0.14
CA LYS A 528 -21.64 -28.37 -0.04
C LYS A 528 -22.94 -29.10 0.25
N ALA A 529 -23.70 -28.66 1.27
CA ALA A 529 -25.01 -29.19 1.55
C ALA A 529 -25.82 -29.15 0.25
N ALA A 530 -26.32 -30.31 -0.19
CA ALA A 530 -27.18 -30.38 -1.36
C ALA A 530 -28.36 -29.42 -1.10
N ALA A 531 -28.63 -28.53 -2.06
CA ALA A 531 -29.80 -27.67 -1.99
C ALA A 531 -31.02 -28.56 -1.66
N PRO A 532 -31.86 -28.16 -0.68
CA PRO A 532 -33.03 -28.96 -0.34
C PRO A 532 -33.81 -29.20 -1.63
N ALA A 533 -34.06 -30.48 -1.94
CA ALA A 533 -34.87 -30.88 -3.10
C ALA A 533 -36.18 -30.09 -3.02
N ALA A 534 -36.50 -29.38 -4.09
CA ALA A 534 -37.78 -28.69 -4.19
C ALA A 534 -38.88 -29.71 -3.88
N SER A 535 -39.70 -29.44 -2.86
CA SER A 535 -40.83 -30.24 -2.50
C SER A 535 -41.69 -30.40 -3.75
N PRO A 536 -42.16 -31.62 -4.12
CA PRO A 536 -43.07 -31.76 -5.23
C PRO A 536 -44.33 -30.94 -4.93
N ASP A 537 -44.59 -29.98 -5.81
CA ASP A 537 -45.82 -29.20 -5.82
C ASP A 537 -47.00 -30.18 -5.89
N MET A 538 -47.68 -30.39 -4.75
CA MET A 538 -48.94 -31.11 -4.69
C MET A 538 -49.98 -30.20 -5.33
N GLY A 539 -50.13 -30.33 -6.65
CA GLY A 539 -51.25 -29.79 -7.39
C GLY A 539 -52.54 -30.18 -6.70
N GLY A 540 -53.08 -29.26 -5.90
CA GLY A 540 -54.37 -29.36 -5.26
C GLY A 540 -55.48 -29.15 -6.27
N MET A 541 -56.30 -30.15 -6.45
CA MET A 541 -57.66 -30.04 -6.94
C MET A 541 -58.44 -29.00 -6.10
N TYR A 542 -58.96 -28.01 -6.73
CA TYR A 542 -60.38 -27.55 -6.79
C TYR A 542 -60.38 -26.21 -7.53
#